data_776f6047527b1ba8b352d911032024ca
#
_entry.id   776f6047527b1ba8b352d911032024ca
#
_cell.length_a   1.000
_cell.length_b   1.000
_cell.length_c   1.000
_cell.angle_alpha   90.00
_cell.angle_beta   90.00
_cell.angle_gamma   90.00
#
_symmetry.space_group_name_H-M   'P 1'
#
loop_
_entity.id
_entity.type
_entity.pdbx_description
1 polymer ?
#
loop_
_entity_poly.entity_id
_entity_poly.type
_entity_poly.pdbx_seq_one_letter_code
_entity_poly.pdbx_strand_id
1 'polypeptide(L)'
;PANPLPPDEVDKPPFCFSECLSTHENVHVEQLLQEWNILWPQVLVEIRNNSVEFDCQSARQESQARAQFLHSVASTMLNFYGLFSDRWNIPGRGEIPAEIAEKTCLNGYLALIEQKASDNGWPWPCP
;
A
#
# COMPACT_ATOMS: atom_id res chain seq x y z
N PRO A 1 0.88 18.15 16.34
CA PRO A 1 2.16 18.23 17.04
C PRO A 1 2.94 16.97 16.66
N ALA A 2 4.09 17.16 15.95
CA ALA A 2 4.97 16.06 15.62
C ALA A 2 5.40 15.39 16.92
N ASN A 3 5.26 14.08 17.01
CA ASN A 3 5.86 13.32 18.10
C ASN A 3 7.36 13.60 18.08
N PRO A 4 7.98 13.92 19.21
CA PRO A 4 9.44 14.10 19.26
C PRO A 4 10.09 12.79 18.83
N LEU A 5 11.14 12.91 18.00
CA LEU A 5 12.01 11.77 17.67
C LEU A 5 12.39 11.03 18.93
N PRO A 6 12.37 9.71 18.92
CA PRO A 6 13.04 8.93 19.95
C PRO A 6 14.48 9.44 20.11
N PRO A 7 14.95 9.68 21.32
CA PRO A 7 16.29 10.26 21.57
C PRO A 7 17.44 9.51 20.89
N ASP A 8 17.28 8.23 20.66
CA ASP A 8 18.24 7.33 20.03
C ASP A 8 18.34 7.49 18.49
N GLU A 9 17.33 8.03 17.84
CA GLU A 9 17.36 8.29 16.38
C GLU A 9 18.06 9.61 16.03
N VAL A 10 18.11 10.57 16.96
CA VAL A 10 18.76 11.88 16.74
C VAL A 10 20.25 11.87 17.10
N ASP A 11 20.69 10.91 17.90
CA ASP A 11 22.06 10.89 18.45
C ASP A 11 23.06 10.02 17.65
N LYS A 12 22.61 9.33 16.59
CA LYS A 12 23.44 8.41 15.80
C LYS A 12 23.35 8.68 14.31
N PRO A 13 24.41 9.12 13.63
CA PRO A 13 24.46 9.06 12.17
C PRO A 13 24.70 7.61 11.68
N PRO A 14 24.09 7.15 10.53
CA PRO A 14 23.14 7.92 9.75
C PRO A 14 21.78 8.03 10.45
N PHE A 15 21.14 9.20 10.35
CA PHE A 15 19.82 9.40 10.89
C PHE A 15 18.82 8.48 10.19
N CYS A 16 18.13 7.66 10.97
CA CYS A 16 17.07 6.79 10.46
C CYS A 16 15.72 7.35 10.88
N PHE A 17 14.91 7.73 9.90
CA PHE A 17 13.59 8.27 10.13
C PHE A 17 12.53 7.18 9.87
N SER A 18 12.61 6.10 10.62
CA SER A 18 11.69 4.96 10.53
C SER A 18 10.22 5.37 10.65
N GLU A 19 9.92 6.39 11.46
CA GLU A 19 8.58 6.93 11.60
C GLU A 19 8.09 7.62 10.32
N CYS A 20 8.95 8.34 9.60
CA CYS A 20 8.58 8.98 8.34
C CYS A 20 8.38 7.95 7.23
N LEU A 21 9.20 6.92 7.19
CA LEU A 21 8.98 5.78 6.29
C LEU A 21 7.66 5.06 6.63
N SER A 22 7.39 4.84 7.91
CA SER A 22 6.13 4.26 8.35
C SER A 22 4.92 5.12 7.98
N THR A 23 5.06 6.45 8.01
CA THR A 23 4.03 7.39 7.57
C THR A 23 3.77 7.25 6.06
N HIS A 24 4.81 7.11 5.24
CA HIS A 24 4.73 6.81 3.82
C HIS A 24 3.95 5.51 3.56
N GLU A 25 4.38 4.43 4.18
CA GLU A 25 3.77 3.11 4.00
C GLU A 25 2.30 3.06 4.48
N ASN A 26 1.96 3.79 5.54
CA ASN A 26 0.60 3.87 6.03
C ASN A 26 -0.35 4.52 5.02
N VAL A 27 0.11 5.50 4.24
CA VAL A 27 -0.69 6.07 3.14
C VAL A 27 -1.02 5.01 2.11
N HIS A 28 -0.06 4.15 1.75
CA HIS A 28 -0.29 3.05 0.84
C HIS A 28 -1.28 2.02 1.39
N VAL A 29 -1.16 1.66 2.67
CA VAL A 29 -2.09 0.75 3.33
C VAL A 29 -3.50 1.32 3.34
N GLU A 30 -3.69 2.59 3.69
CA GLU A 30 -4.99 3.24 3.70
C GLU A 30 -5.63 3.27 2.30
N GLN A 31 -4.86 3.60 1.28
CA GLN A 31 -5.32 3.59 -0.11
C GLN A 31 -5.71 2.18 -0.57
N LEU A 32 -4.88 1.17 -0.25
CA LEU A 32 -5.17 -0.23 -0.54
C LEU A 32 -6.50 -0.68 0.07
N LEU A 33 -6.71 -0.37 1.35
CA LEU A 33 -7.94 -0.73 2.06
C LEU A 33 -9.17 -0.02 1.49
N GLN A 34 -9.04 1.25 1.09
CA GLN A 34 -10.13 1.99 0.44
C GLN A 34 -10.52 1.33 -0.89
N GLU A 35 -9.57 1.02 -1.76
CA GLU A 35 -9.83 0.36 -3.03
C GLU A 35 -10.38 -1.05 -2.86
N TRP A 36 -9.83 -1.80 -1.92
CA TRP A 36 -10.33 -3.12 -1.58
C TRP A 36 -11.81 -3.08 -1.19
N ASN A 37 -12.19 -2.14 -0.32
CA ASN A 37 -13.57 -2.00 0.13
C ASN A 37 -14.55 -1.60 -0.99
N ILE A 38 -14.07 -0.91 -2.02
CA ILE A 38 -14.88 -0.52 -3.19
C ILE A 38 -15.01 -1.67 -4.19
N LEU A 39 -13.91 -2.34 -4.50
CA LEU A 39 -13.85 -3.31 -5.59
C LEU A 39 -14.21 -4.74 -5.16
N TRP A 40 -13.80 -5.14 -3.96
CA TRP A 40 -13.97 -6.52 -3.50
C TRP A 40 -15.43 -7.01 -3.47
N PRO A 41 -16.42 -6.22 -3.03
CA PRO A 41 -17.82 -6.63 -3.10
C PRO A 41 -18.28 -6.97 -4.51
N GLN A 42 -17.79 -6.26 -5.53
CA GLN A 42 -18.10 -6.51 -6.95
C GLN A 42 -17.49 -7.83 -7.41
N VAL A 43 -16.23 -8.08 -7.07
CA VAL A 43 -15.54 -9.35 -7.34
C VAL A 43 -16.28 -10.53 -6.72
N LEU A 44 -16.73 -10.39 -5.46
CA LEU A 44 -17.50 -11.45 -4.80
C LEU A 44 -18.82 -11.77 -5.51
N VAL A 45 -19.50 -10.75 -6.02
CA VAL A 45 -20.73 -10.95 -6.81
C VAL A 45 -20.43 -11.71 -8.10
N GLU A 46 -19.38 -11.32 -8.83
CA GLU A 46 -18.98 -12.02 -10.05
C GLU A 46 -18.57 -13.47 -9.77
N ILE A 47 -17.77 -13.72 -8.73
CA ILE A 47 -17.36 -15.08 -8.36
C ILE A 47 -18.58 -15.94 -7.98
N ARG A 48 -19.53 -15.38 -7.22
CA ARG A 48 -20.74 -16.10 -6.82
C ARG A 48 -21.67 -16.40 -7.98
N ASN A 49 -21.68 -15.56 -9.00
CA ASN A 49 -22.49 -15.75 -10.20
C ASN A 49 -21.84 -16.71 -11.20
N ASN A 50 -20.57 -17.04 -11.02
CA ASN A 50 -19.92 -18.07 -11.81
C ASN A 50 -20.49 -19.44 -11.45
N SER A 51 -21.08 -20.11 -12.43
CA SER A 51 -21.56 -21.48 -12.32
C SER A 51 -21.20 -22.26 -13.58
N VAL A 52 -20.89 -23.53 -13.42
CA VAL A 52 -20.65 -24.46 -14.51
C VAL A 52 -21.48 -25.70 -14.25
N GLU A 53 -22.39 -26.01 -15.17
CA GLU A 53 -23.19 -27.23 -15.10
C GLU A 53 -22.37 -28.41 -15.58
N PHE A 54 -22.45 -29.55 -14.89
CA PHE A 54 -21.83 -30.79 -15.30
C PHE A 54 -22.63 -32.00 -14.78
N ASP A 55 -22.51 -33.12 -15.48
CA ASP A 55 -23.06 -34.41 -15.05
C ASP A 55 -22.15 -35.04 -13.99
N CYS A 56 -22.63 -35.18 -12.76
CA CYS A 56 -21.90 -35.78 -11.63
C CYS A 56 -21.51 -37.26 -11.86
N GLN A 57 -22.08 -37.90 -12.87
CA GLN A 57 -21.74 -39.29 -13.19
C GLN A 57 -20.50 -39.41 -14.08
N SER A 58 -19.98 -38.33 -14.62
CA SER A 58 -18.82 -38.30 -15.49
C SER A 58 -17.64 -37.58 -14.83
N ALA A 59 -16.65 -38.36 -14.35
CA ALA A 59 -15.42 -37.82 -13.79
C ALA A 59 -14.65 -36.88 -14.76
N ARG A 60 -14.76 -37.14 -16.07
CA ARG A 60 -14.16 -36.31 -17.11
C ARG A 60 -14.87 -34.95 -17.20
N GLN A 61 -16.20 -34.93 -17.14
CA GLN A 61 -16.98 -33.70 -17.16
C GLN A 61 -16.77 -32.87 -15.89
N GLU A 62 -16.66 -33.52 -14.73
CA GLU A 62 -16.30 -32.87 -13.49
C GLU A 62 -14.94 -32.14 -13.59
N SER A 63 -13.92 -32.84 -14.10
CA SER A 63 -12.59 -32.24 -14.27
C SER A 63 -12.61 -31.04 -15.22
N GLN A 64 -13.37 -31.11 -16.32
CA GLN A 64 -13.53 -30.02 -17.28
C GLN A 64 -14.30 -28.85 -16.67
N ALA A 65 -15.40 -29.10 -15.96
CA ALA A 65 -16.18 -28.09 -15.29
C ALA A 65 -15.37 -27.35 -14.22
N ARG A 66 -14.58 -28.10 -13.44
CA ARG A 66 -13.65 -27.52 -12.45
C ARG A 66 -12.62 -26.61 -13.13
N ALA A 67 -12.03 -27.04 -14.25
CA ALA A 67 -11.05 -26.23 -14.98
C ALA A 67 -11.67 -24.95 -15.54
N GLN A 68 -12.89 -25.03 -16.08
CA GLN A 68 -13.64 -23.85 -16.58
C GLN A 68 -13.98 -22.88 -15.45
N PHE A 69 -14.46 -23.38 -14.31
CA PHE A 69 -14.76 -22.56 -13.14
C PHE A 69 -13.49 -21.81 -12.64
N LEU A 70 -12.38 -22.53 -12.47
CA LEU A 70 -11.11 -21.95 -12.04
C LEU A 70 -10.61 -20.89 -13.04
N HIS A 71 -10.75 -21.15 -14.34
CA HIS A 71 -10.36 -20.17 -15.36
C HIS A 71 -11.23 -18.89 -15.27
N SER A 72 -12.54 -19.05 -15.08
CA SER A 72 -13.45 -17.91 -14.90
C SER A 72 -13.11 -17.09 -13.65
N VAL A 73 -12.86 -17.74 -12.52
CA VAL A 73 -12.42 -17.07 -11.28
C VAL A 73 -11.08 -16.36 -11.49
N ALA A 74 -10.11 -17.00 -12.14
CA ALA A 74 -8.83 -16.39 -12.45
C ALA A 74 -8.99 -15.14 -13.34
N SER A 75 -9.86 -15.19 -14.34
CA SER A 75 -10.17 -14.03 -15.20
C SER A 75 -10.80 -12.89 -14.41
N THR A 76 -11.74 -13.18 -13.52
CA THR A 76 -12.32 -12.18 -12.61
C THR A 76 -11.25 -11.53 -11.73
N MET A 77 -10.32 -12.31 -11.18
CA MET A 77 -9.23 -11.80 -10.35
C MET A 77 -8.24 -10.95 -11.14
N LEU A 78 -7.93 -11.32 -12.39
CA LEU A 78 -7.07 -10.51 -13.27
C LEU A 78 -7.73 -9.17 -13.62
N ASN A 79 -9.03 -9.17 -13.91
CA ASN A 79 -9.78 -7.94 -14.15
C ASN A 79 -9.79 -7.05 -12.90
N PHE A 80 -10.00 -7.63 -11.72
CA PHE A 80 -9.89 -6.91 -10.45
C PHE A 80 -8.52 -6.25 -10.27
N TYR A 81 -7.44 -7.00 -10.52
CA TYR A 81 -6.09 -6.46 -10.44
C TYR A 81 -5.87 -5.30 -11.42
N GLY A 82 -6.36 -5.42 -12.65
CA GLY A 82 -6.31 -4.33 -13.64
C GLY A 82 -7.04 -3.07 -13.15
N LEU A 83 -8.28 -3.21 -12.68
CA LEU A 83 -9.06 -2.10 -12.12
C LEU A 83 -8.38 -1.48 -10.89
N PHE A 84 -7.81 -2.30 -10.01
CA PHE A 84 -7.06 -1.84 -8.86
C PHE A 84 -5.83 -1.02 -9.30
N SER A 85 -5.05 -1.53 -10.25
CA SER A 85 -3.88 -0.84 -10.79
C SER A 85 -4.23 0.50 -11.43
N ASP A 86 -5.32 0.54 -12.22
CA ASP A 86 -5.77 1.78 -12.86
C ASP A 86 -6.17 2.84 -11.83
N ARG A 87 -6.87 2.41 -10.77
CA ARG A 87 -7.28 3.30 -9.68
C ARG A 87 -6.12 3.75 -8.80
N TRP A 88 -5.07 2.95 -8.69
CA TRP A 88 -3.84 3.32 -8.00
C TRP A 88 -3.08 4.43 -8.71
N ASN A 89 -3.13 4.45 -10.03
CA ASN A 89 -2.37 5.38 -10.88
C ASN A 89 -3.12 6.70 -11.18
N ILE A 90 -4.29 6.94 -10.59
CA ILE A 90 -4.99 8.23 -10.77
C ILE A 90 -4.32 9.36 -9.96
N PRO A 91 -4.44 10.62 -10.40
CA PRO A 91 -3.92 11.77 -9.66
C PRO A 91 -4.43 11.82 -8.22
N GLY A 92 -3.53 12.06 -7.28
CA GLY A 92 -3.84 12.11 -5.86
C GLY A 92 -3.84 10.76 -5.14
N ARG A 93 -3.41 9.69 -5.82
CA ARG A 93 -3.21 8.35 -5.27
C ARG A 93 -1.82 7.83 -5.59
N GLY A 94 -1.52 6.62 -5.10
CA GLY A 94 -0.22 5.98 -5.32
C GLY A 94 0.90 6.67 -4.55
N GLU A 95 2.03 6.83 -5.21
CA GLU A 95 3.29 7.28 -4.61
C GLU A 95 3.26 8.76 -4.16
N ILE A 96 2.63 9.64 -4.94
CA ILE A 96 2.69 11.08 -4.69
C ILE A 96 2.18 11.48 -3.29
N PRO A 97 1.00 11.04 -2.81
CA PRO A 97 0.55 11.34 -1.46
C PRO A 97 1.46 10.77 -0.36
N ALA A 98 2.01 9.59 -0.58
CA ALA A 98 2.94 8.95 0.36
C ALA A 98 4.24 9.74 0.48
N GLU A 99 4.84 10.17 -0.65
CA GLU A 99 6.00 11.05 -0.66
C GLU A 99 5.73 12.40 0.01
N ILE A 100 4.55 12.98 -0.18
CA ILE A 100 4.18 14.23 0.49
C ILE A 100 4.10 14.03 2.00
N ALA A 101 3.51 12.94 2.45
CA ALA A 101 3.39 12.62 3.87
C ALA A 101 4.78 12.38 4.50
N GLU A 102 5.65 11.65 3.83
CA GLU A 102 7.03 11.43 4.24
C GLU A 102 7.81 12.74 4.31
N LYS A 103 7.78 13.55 3.26
CA LYS A 103 8.46 14.87 3.22
C LYS A 103 7.96 15.80 4.32
N THR A 104 6.66 15.78 4.61
CA THR A 104 6.08 16.58 5.69
C THR A 104 6.61 16.14 7.05
N CYS A 105 6.69 14.84 7.27
CA CYS A 105 7.31 14.25 8.46
C CYS A 105 8.79 14.65 8.58
N LEU A 106 9.59 14.46 7.52
CA LEU A 106 11.02 14.81 7.49
C LEU A 106 11.25 16.30 7.77
N ASN A 107 10.45 17.19 7.20
CA ASN A 107 10.58 18.63 7.45
C ASN A 107 10.35 18.99 8.93
N GLY A 108 9.46 18.28 9.62
CA GLY A 108 9.29 18.41 11.06
C GLY A 108 10.56 18.04 11.85
N TYR A 109 11.23 16.98 11.41
CA TYR A 109 12.47 16.52 12.04
C TYR A 109 13.69 17.40 11.71
N LEU A 110 13.78 17.95 10.50
CA LEU A 110 14.87 18.85 10.11
C LEU A 110 15.00 20.03 11.08
N ALA A 111 13.90 20.66 11.45
CA ALA A 111 13.91 21.76 12.41
C ALA A 111 14.47 21.36 13.78
N LEU A 112 14.14 20.14 14.24
CA LEU A 112 14.68 19.59 15.50
C LEU A 112 16.17 19.28 15.40
N ILE A 113 16.62 18.73 14.26
CA ILE A 113 18.04 18.44 14.00
C ILE A 113 18.85 19.74 13.93
N GLU A 114 18.35 20.76 13.23
CA GLU A 114 18.98 22.08 13.16
C GLU A 114 19.17 22.70 14.55
N GLN A 115 18.13 22.66 15.37
CA GLN A 115 18.22 23.14 16.75
C GLN A 115 19.25 22.37 17.54
N LYS A 116 19.22 21.04 17.47
CA LYS A 116 20.16 20.18 18.22
C LYS A 116 21.61 20.33 17.73
N ALA A 117 21.81 20.48 16.43
CA ALA A 117 23.12 20.75 15.85
C ALA A 117 23.66 22.10 16.35
N SER A 118 22.82 23.15 16.38
CA SER A 118 23.19 24.45 16.94
C SER A 118 23.56 24.35 18.41
N ASP A 119 22.78 23.65 19.23
CA ASP A 119 22.99 23.51 20.66
C ASP A 119 24.30 22.77 21.01
N ASN A 120 24.75 21.86 20.13
CA ASN A 120 25.94 21.04 20.32
C ASN A 120 27.12 21.51 19.47
N GLY A 121 26.99 22.55 18.66
CA GLY A 121 28.05 23.06 17.79
C GLY A 121 28.41 22.10 16.65
N TRP A 122 27.48 21.29 16.20
CA TRP A 122 27.69 20.37 15.06
C TRP A 122 27.59 21.13 13.73
N PRO A 123 28.36 20.71 12.71
CA PRO A 123 28.19 21.29 11.37
C PRO A 123 26.85 20.91 10.78
N TRP A 124 26.03 21.93 10.44
CA TRP A 124 24.76 21.75 9.78
C TRP A 124 24.53 22.90 8.77
N PRO A 125 24.03 22.64 7.54
CA PRO A 125 23.82 21.30 6.96
C PRO A 125 25.12 20.54 6.76
N CYS A 126 25.05 19.20 6.70
CA CYS A 126 26.22 18.40 6.38
C CYS A 126 26.82 18.85 5.03
N PRO A 127 28.16 18.99 4.93
CA PRO A 127 28.84 19.45 3.73
C PRO A 127 28.66 18.50 2.56
#